data_81d1d6066cc5a42eaf41ddddbeb89ef9
#
_entry.id   81d1d6066cc5a42eaf41ddddbeb89ef9
#
_cell.length_a   1.000
_cell.length_b   1.000
_cell.length_c   1.000
_cell.angle_alpha   90.00
_cell.angle_beta   90.00
_cell.angle_gamma   90.00
#
_symmetry.space_group_name_H-M   'P 1'
#
loop_
_entity.id
_entity.type
_entity.pdbx_description
1 polymer ?
#
loop_
_entity_poly.entity_id
_entity_poly.type
_entity_poly.pdbx_seq_one_letter_code
_entity_poly.pdbx_strand_id
1 'polypeptide(L)'
;MTTNRAVGLAFFLKLSFAIVEFIAGGVFGSSAVLADSVHDLGDAIAIGLSAFLETISNREEDSHYTLGYKRFSLLGALITAVILMTGSVLVILENITKMFHPQPVNDKGILWLGIIAVTINVLASLVVRKGKTKNESILSLHFLEDTLGWVAVILMAIVLRFTDWYILDPLLSLVISFFILSKAIPRFWSTLKIFLDAVPEGVDIKQVKSDLEQLDHVASINQLNLWTMDGLEKNAIVHVCLKEIEQMELCKESIRSKLKDCGFQNITIEVDADLETHQAHKRNMEDIEAVQRYEHEHHY
;
A
#
# COMPACT_ATOMS: atom_id res chain seq x y z
N MET A 1 -2.39 21.65 -17.79
CA MET A 1 -3.55 20.95 -17.20
C MET A 1 -3.35 20.97 -15.69
N THR A 2 -4.35 21.29 -14.90
CA THR A 2 -4.25 21.17 -13.44
C THR A 2 -4.12 19.68 -13.09
N THR A 3 -3.28 19.33 -12.12
CA THR A 3 -2.97 17.96 -11.70
C THR A 3 -4.23 17.08 -11.55
N ASN A 4 -5.29 17.61 -10.96
CA ASN A 4 -6.57 16.93 -10.78
C ASN A 4 -7.27 16.51 -12.10
N ARG A 5 -7.14 17.30 -13.17
CA ARG A 5 -7.74 16.94 -14.48
C ARG A 5 -6.95 15.83 -15.17
N ALA A 6 -5.63 15.81 -15.02
CA ALA A 6 -4.80 14.74 -15.58
C ALA A 6 -5.06 13.40 -14.89
N VAL A 7 -5.16 13.39 -13.53
CA VAL A 7 -5.50 12.19 -12.73
C VAL A 7 -6.90 11.68 -13.08
N GLY A 8 -7.90 12.58 -13.17
CA GLY A 8 -9.26 12.19 -13.57
C GLY A 8 -9.31 11.59 -14.97
N LEU A 9 -8.58 12.16 -15.95
CA LEU A 9 -8.49 11.60 -17.29
C LEU A 9 -7.84 10.22 -17.30
N ALA A 10 -6.73 10.05 -16.56
CA ALA A 10 -6.05 8.76 -16.45
C ALA A 10 -6.97 7.69 -15.82
N PHE A 11 -7.71 8.04 -14.78
CA PHE A 11 -8.71 7.16 -14.17
C PHE A 11 -9.77 6.70 -15.18
N PHE A 12 -10.42 7.63 -15.88
CA PHE A 12 -11.47 7.29 -16.84
C PHE A 12 -10.94 6.48 -18.02
N LEU A 13 -9.74 6.76 -18.51
CA LEU A 13 -9.12 5.99 -19.58
C LEU A 13 -8.81 4.55 -19.14
N LYS A 14 -8.15 4.37 -17.98
CA LYS A 14 -7.84 3.05 -17.43
C LYS A 14 -9.13 2.27 -17.15
N LEU A 15 -10.11 2.88 -16.49
CA LEU A 15 -11.40 2.24 -16.19
C LEU A 15 -12.14 1.81 -17.46
N SER A 16 -12.19 2.70 -18.47
CA SER A 16 -12.86 2.39 -19.74
C SER A 16 -12.16 1.25 -20.45
N PHE A 17 -10.84 1.22 -20.44
CA PHE A 17 -10.06 0.16 -21.06
C PHE A 17 -10.23 -1.17 -20.34
N ALA A 18 -10.14 -1.19 -19.01
CA ALA A 18 -10.38 -2.39 -18.19
C ALA A 18 -11.78 -2.99 -18.43
N ILE A 19 -12.82 -2.14 -18.60
CA ILE A 19 -14.17 -2.62 -18.93
C ILE A 19 -14.20 -3.25 -20.33
N VAL A 20 -13.55 -2.64 -21.32
CA VAL A 20 -13.45 -3.19 -22.68
C VAL A 20 -12.73 -4.54 -22.67
N GLU A 21 -11.62 -4.65 -21.95
CA GLU A 21 -10.86 -5.90 -21.78
C GLU A 21 -11.67 -6.98 -21.10
N PHE A 22 -12.40 -6.64 -20.04
CA PHE A 22 -13.26 -7.59 -19.33
C PHE A 22 -14.34 -8.16 -20.24
N ILE A 23 -15.03 -7.30 -21.00
CA ILE A 23 -16.05 -7.72 -21.95
C ILE A 23 -15.42 -8.54 -23.09
N ALA A 24 -14.31 -8.10 -23.64
CA ALA A 24 -13.60 -8.76 -24.72
C ALA A 24 -13.04 -10.12 -24.29
N GLY A 25 -12.46 -10.21 -23.08
CA GLY A 25 -11.98 -11.46 -22.49
C GLY A 25 -13.09 -12.51 -22.38
N GLY A 26 -14.27 -12.08 -21.92
CA GLY A 26 -15.46 -12.93 -21.89
C GLY A 26 -15.95 -13.36 -23.27
N VAL A 27 -16.05 -12.42 -24.22
CA VAL A 27 -16.51 -12.68 -25.60
C VAL A 27 -15.51 -13.56 -26.37
N PHE A 28 -14.21 -13.36 -26.18
CA PHE A 28 -13.15 -14.13 -26.85
C PHE A 28 -12.84 -15.45 -26.12
N GLY A 29 -13.39 -15.64 -24.93
CA GLY A 29 -13.15 -16.83 -24.10
C GLY A 29 -11.73 -16.89 -23.52
N SER A 30 -11.00 -15.77 -23.46
CA SER A 30 -9.61 -15.72 -23.01
C SER A 30 -9.51 -15.40 -21.52
N SER A 31 -8.98 -16.38 -20.79
CA SER A 31 -8.69 -16.20 -19.36
C SER A 31 -7.50 -15.28 -19.11
N ALA A 32 -6.52 -15.23 -20.02
CA ALA A 32 -5.39 -14.32 -19.92
C ALA A 32 -5.84 -12.86 -20.03
N VAL A 33 -6.74 -12.54 -20.97
CA VAL A 33 -7.33 -11.19 -21.10
C VAL A 33 -8.19 -10.84 -19.90
N LEU A 34 -8.94 -11.79 -19.34
CA LEU A 34 -9.71 -11.57 -18.10
C LEU A 34 -8.80 -11.31 -16.91
N ALA A 35 -7.68 -12.04 -16.78
CA ALA A 35 -6.70 -11.80 -15.71
C ALA A 35 -6.09 -10.39 -15.79
N ASP A 36 -5.76 -9.95 -16.99
CA ASP A 36 -5.23 -8.60 -17.24
C ASP A 36 -6.27 -7.52 -16.95
N SER A 37 -7.53 -7.71 -17.35
CA SER A 37 -8.62 -6.79 -17.04
C SER A 37 -8.87 -6.62 -15.52
N VAL A 38 -8.68 -7.67 -14.73
CA VAL A 38 -8.74 -7.59 -13.25
C VAL A 38 -7.61 -6.73 -12.70
N HIS A 39 -6.41 -6.84 -13.27
CA HIS A 39 -5.28 -5.98 -12.94
C HIS A 39 -5.57 -4.51 -13.26
N ASP A 40 -5.96 -4.22 -14.49
CA ASP A 40 -6.27 -2.87 -14.96
C ASP A 40 -7.45 -2.22 -14.22
N LEU A 41 -8.45 -3.02 -13.86
CA LEU A 41 -9.54 -2.55 -12.99
C LEU A 41 -9.03 -2.17 -11.59
N GLY A 42 -8.14 -2.98 -11.02
CA GLY A 42 -7.50 -2.69 -9.73
C GLY A 42 -6.70 -1.40 -9.77
N ASP A 43 -5.96 -1.15 -10.85
CA ASP A 43 -5.21 0.10 -11.05
C ASP A 43 -6.13 1.31 -11.22
N ALA A 44 -7.21 1.17 -11.98
CA ALA A 44 -8.20 2.23 -12.10
C ALA A 44 -8.81 2.58 -10.72
N ILE A 45 -9.20 1.56 -9.93
CA ILE A 45 -9.70 1.76 -8.57
C ILE A 45 -8.63 2.44 -7.70
N ALA A 46 -7.36 2.01 -7.79
CA ALA A 46 -6.26 2.62 -7.05
C ALA A 46 -6.11 4.11 -7.36
N ILE A 47 -6.14 4.49 -8.63
CA ILE A 47 -6.05 5.89 -9.06
C ILE A 47 -7.24 6.70 -8.54
N GLY A 48 -8.47 6.21 -8.71
CA GLY A 48 -9.68 6.89 -8.28
C GLY A 48 -9.78 7.04 -6.76
N LEU A 49 -9.52 5.95 -6.03
CA LEU A 49 -9.58 5.92 -4.58
C LEU A 49 -8.46 6.77 -3.96
N SER A 50 -7.23 6.71 -4.51
CA SER A 50 -6.13 7.57 -4.07
C SER A 50 -6.45 9.04 -4.25
N ALA A 51 -6.97 9.46 -5.40
CA ALA A 51 -7.35 10.85 -5.65
C ALA A 51 -8.46 11.33 -4.71
N PHE A 52 -9.45 10.48 -4.42
CA PHE A 52 -10.53 10.79 -3.49
C PHE A 52 -10.02 10.88 -2.03
N LEU A 53 -9.27 9.88 -1.59
CA LEU A 53 -8.80 9.80 -0.20
C LEU A 53 -7.64 10.77 0.06
N GLU A 54 -6.84 11.13 -0.93
CA GLU A 54 -5.85 12.21 -0.81
C GLU A 54 -6.52 13.55 -0.48
N THR A 55 -7.69 13.83 -1.07
CA THR A 55 -8.45 15.03 -0.75
C THR A 55 -8.93 15.03 0.72
N ILE A 56 -9.25 13.85 1.27
CA ILE A 56 -9.64 13.69 2.67
C ILE A 56 -8.40 13.72 3.57
N SER A 57 -7.33 13.02 3.21
CA SER A 57 -6.12 12.89 4.03
C SER A 57 -5.39 14.22 4.24
N ASN A 58 -5.58 15.17 3.32
CA ASN A 58 -5.01 16.53 3.41
C ASN A 58 -5.84 17.49 4.28
N ARG A 59 -6.93 17.03 4.93
CA ARG A 59 -7.66 17.85 5.88
C ARG A 59 -6.89 17.97 7.18
N GLU A 60 -6.95 19.15 7.77
CA GLU A 60 -6.40 19.42 9.10
C GLU A 60 -7.20 18.66 10.17
N GLU A 61 -6.61 18.54 11.36
CA GLU A 61 -7.28 17.99 12.53
C GLU A 61 -8.54 18.76 12.91
N ASP A 62 -9.52 18.05 13.39
CA ASP A 62 -10.77 18.62 13.90
C ASP A 62 -11.22 17.89 15.19
N SER A 63 -12.42 18.23 15.69
CA SER A 63 -12.98 17.62 16.90
C SER A 63 -13.31 16.12 16.77
N HIS A 64 -13.35 15.56 15.55
CA HIS A 64 -13.60 14.14 15.30
C HIS A 64 -12.31 13.36 15.09
N TYR A 65 -11.31 13.99 14.45
CA TYR A 65 -10.01 13.37 14.14
C TYR A 65 -8.88 14.28 14.61
N THR A 66 -8.54 14.19 15.89
CA THR A 66 -7.56 15.06 16.57
C THR A 66 -6.12 14.85 16.09
N LEU A 67 -5.83 13.74 15.42
CA LEU A 67 -4.54 13.47 14.76
C LEU A 67 -4.60 13.71 13.24
N GLY A 68 -5.68 14.33 12.75
CA GLY A 68 -5.91 14.57 11.33
C GLY A 68 -6.35 13.32 10.56
N TYR A 69 -6.38 13.43 9.24
CA TYR A 69 -6.97 12.45 8.34
C TYR A 69 -5.95 11.63 7.53
N LYS A 70 -4.65 11.73 7.83
CA LYS A 70 -3.56 11.13 7.02
C LYS A 70 -3.71 9.62 6.80
N ARG A 71 -4.26 8.89 7.77
CA ARG A 71 -4.49 7.43 7.67
C ARG A 71 -5.51 7.02 6.61
N PHE A 72 -6.35 7.95 6.12
CA PHE A 72 -7.27 7.64 5.03
C PHE A 72 -6.55 7.28 3.72
N SER A 73 -5.34 7.79 3.49
CA SER A 73 -4.52 7.40 2.35
C SER A 73 -4.10 5.92 2.42
N LEU A 74 -3.75 5.43 3.62
CA LEU A 74 -3.41 4.02 3.85
C LEU A 74 -4.63 3.10 3.65
N LEU A 75 -5.82 3.55 4.08
CA LEU A 75 -7.05 2.80 3.90
C LEU A 75 -7.32 2.54 2.41
N GLY A 76 -7.10 3.54 1.56
CA GLY A 76 -7.21 3.39 0.11
C GLY A 76 -6.27 2.33 -0.46
N ALA A 77 -5.02 2.35 -0.01
CA ALA A 77 -4.02 1.37 -0.45
C ALA A 77 -4.38 -0.07 0.02
N LEU A 78 -4.91 -0.22 1.24
CA LEU A 78 -5.38 -1.51 1.76
C LEU A 78 -6.57 -2.05 0.96
N ILE A 79 -7.59 -1.22 0.72
CA ILE A 79 -8.78 -1.60 -0.07
C ILE A 79 -8.36 -2.07 -1.46
N THR A 80 -7.51 -1.30 -2.15
CA THR A 80 -7.00 -1.66 -3.48
C THR A 80 -6.25 -2.98 -3.47
N ALA A 81 -5.36 -3.19 -2.50
CA ALA A 81 -4.61 -4.44 -2.38
C ALA A 81 -5.54 -5.65 -2.15
N VAL A 82 -6.56 -5.51 -1.30
CA VAL A 82 -7.57 -6.57 -1.07
C VAL A 82 -8.35 -6.89 -2.33
N ILE A 83 -8.77 -5.89 -3.10
CA ILE A 83 -9.48 -6.07 -4.38
C ILE A 83 -8.60 -6.86 -5.37
N LEU A 84 -7.34 -6.43 -5.56
CA LEU A 84 -6.38 -7.09 -6.45
C LEU A 84 -6.10 -8.54 -6.02
N MET A 85 -5.87 -8.77 -4.73
CA MET A 85 -5.62 -10.10 -4.19
C MET A 85 -6.83 -11.01 -4.39
N THR A 86 -8.04 -10.52 -4.07
CA THR A 86 -9.28 -11.30 -4.24
C THR A 86 -9.53 -11.63 -5.71
N GLY A 87 -9.42 -10.64 -6.60
CA GLY A 87 -9.58 -10.85 -8.04
C GLY A 87 -8.58 -11.87 -8.59
N SER A 88 -7.30 -11.73 -8.23
CA SER A 88 -6.26 -12.69 -8.67
C SER A 88 -6.50 -14.11 -8.16
N VAL A 89 -6.93 -14.26 -6.90
CA VAL A 89 -7.27 -15.60 -6.34
C VAL A 89 -8.45 -16.22 -7.09
N LEU A 90 -9.50 -15.46 -7.38
CA LEU A 90 -10.66 -15.95 -8.15
C LEU A 90 -10.24 -16.39 -9.55
N VAL A 91 -9.41 -15.61 -10.24
CA VAL A 91 -8.87 -15.95 -11.56
C VAL A 91 -8.02 -17.25 -11.47
N ILE A 92 -7.19 -17.41 -10.45
CA ILE A 92 -6.39 -18.62 -10.25
C ILE A 92 -7.29 -19.84 -10.08
N LEU A 93 -8.30 -19.78 -9.20
CA LEU A 93 -9.21 -20.89 -8.95
C LEU A 93 -9.97 -21.31 -10.21
N GLU A 94 -10.44 -20.37 -11.01
CA GLU A 94 -11.09 -20.65 -12.29
C GLU A 94 -10.14 -21.31 -13.28
N ASN A 95 -8.90 -20.81 -13.39
CA ASN A 95 -7.95 -21.29 -14.39
C ASN A 95 -7.33 -22.63 -14.06
N ILE A 96 -7.22 -23.01 -12.78
CA ILE A 96 -6.84 -24.38 -12.39
C ILE A 96 -7.81 -25.40 -13.02
N THR A 97 -9.11 -25.12 -13.01
CA THR A 97 -10.11 -26.01 -13.63
C THR A 97 -10.00 -26.00 -15.15
N LYS A 98 -9.79 -24.84 -15.78
CA LYS A 98 -9.63 -24.70 -17.23
C LYS A 98 -8.36 -25.37 -17.78
N MET A 99 -7.31 -25.53 -16.98
CA MET A 99 -6.12 -26.29 -17.39
C MET A 99 -6.42 -27.76 -17.73
N PHE A 100 -7.39 -28.37 -17.04
CA PHE A 100 -7.80 -29.76 -17.32
C PHE A 100 -8.80 -29.87 -18.46
N HIS A 101 -9.51 -28.79 -18.78
CA HIS A 101 -10.52 -28.72 -19.84
C HIS A 101 -10.37 -27.44 -20.65
N PRO A 102 -9.24 -27.28 -21.41
CA PRO A 102 -9.00 -26.06 -22.17
C PRO A 102 -10.09 -25.82 -23.20
N GLN A 103 -10.59 -24.59 -23.29
CA GLN A 103 -11.62 -24.22 -24.23
C GLN A 103 -11.00 -23.46 -25.42
N PRO A 104 -11.57 -23.57 -26.63
CA PRO A 104 -11.15 -22.75 -27.75
C PRO A 104 -11.34 -21.26 -27.46
N VAL A 105 -10.36 -20.46 -27.83
CA VAL A 105 -10.36 -19.00 -27.68
C VAL A 105 -10.34 -18.32 -29.05
N ASN A 106 -10.87 -17.11 -29.13
CA ASN A 106 -10.83 -16.33 -30.36
C ASN A 106 -9.45 -15.63 -30.52
N ASP A 107 -8.49 -16.36 -31.10
CA ASP A 107 -7.12 -15.89 -31.36
C ASP A 107 -7.06 -14.56 -32.12
N LYS A 108 -7.94 -14.39 -33.14
CA LYS A 108 -8.00 -13.15 -33.95
C LYS A 108 -8.45 -11.95 -33.12
N GLY A 109 -9.48 -12.13 -32.29
CA GLY A 109 -10.00 -11.10 -31.41
C GLY A 109 -8.94 -10.66 -30.40
N ILE A 110 -8.27 -11.64 -29.75
CA ILE A 110 -7.20 -11.39 -28.80
C ILE A 110 -6.02 -10.65 -29.45
N LEU A 111 -5.62 -11.04 -30.68
CA LEU A 111 -4.53 -10.41 -31.41
C LEU A 111 -4.80 -8.93 -31.68
N TRP A 112 -6.01 -8.60 -32.20
CA TRP A 112 -6.39 -7.22 -32.47
C TRP A 112 -6.48 -6.40 -31.19
N LEU A 113 -7.08 -6.94 -30.15
CA LEU A 113 -7.15 -6.26 -28.86
C LEU A 113 -5.75 -5.98 -28.31
N GLY A 114 -4.85 -6.96 -28.35
CA GLY A 114 -3.48 -6.82 -27.89
C GLY A 114 -2.69 -5.76 -28.67
N ILE A 115 -2.85 -5.67 -30.00
CA ILE A 115 -2.20 -4.61 -30.78
C ILE A 115 -2.71 -3.22 -30.37
N ILE A 116 -4.01 -3.09 -30.11
CA ILE A 116 -4.59 -1.83 -29.64
C ILE A 116 -4.06 -1.50 -28.24
N ALA A 117 -4.04 -2.47 -27.32
CA ALA A 117 -3.55 -2.32 -25.96
C ALA A 117 -2.08 -1.89 -25.93
N VAL A 118 -1.20 -2.59 -26.63
CA VAL A 118 0.23 -2.23 -26.75
C VAL A 118 0.39 -0.81 -27.30
N THR A 119 -0.38 -0.46 -28.33
CA THR A 119 -0.30 0.87 -28.94
C THR A 119 -0.68 1.95 -27.92
N ILE A 120 -1.77 1.76 -27.18
CA ILE A 120 -2.23 2.71 -26.14
C ILE A 120 -1.19 2.83 -25.03
N ASN A 121 -0.68 1.72 -24.50
CA ASN A 121 0.29 1.72 -23.42
C ASN A 121 1.64 2.34 -23.82
N VAL A 122 2.12 2.05 -25.03
CA VAL A 122 3.34 2.68 -25.57
C VAL A 122 3.15 4.18 -25.76
N LEU A 123 2.04 4.63 -26.34
CA LEU A 123 1.75 6.05 -26.48
C LEU A 123 1.63 6.75 -25.12
N ALA A 124 0.96 6.14 -24.15
CA ALA A 124 0.86 6.65 -22.78
C ALA A 124 2.25 6.77 -22.13
N SER A 125 3.08 5.73 -22.24
CA SER A 125 4.47 5.73 -21.74
C SER A 125 5.31 6.85 -22.37
N LEU A 126 5.21 7.05 -23.70
CA LEU A 126 5.96 8.11 -24.39
C LEU A 126 5.51 9.52 -24.00
N VAL A 127 4.22 9.71 -23.72
CA VAL A 127 3.69 11.00 -23.23
C VAL A 127 4.19 11.30 -21.84
N VAL A 128 4.12 10.32 -20.94
CA VAL A 128 4.55 10.46 -19.55
C VAL A 128 6.07 10.61 -19.42
N ARG A 129 6.86 9.90 -20.24
CA ARG A 129 8.32 9.95 -20.22
C ARG A 129 8.91 11.33 -20.55
N LYS A 130 8.14 12.24 -21.15
CA LYS A 130 8.57 13.62 -21.40
C LYS A 130 8.63 14.49 -20.14
N GLY A 131 8.05 14.05 -19.06
CA GLY A 131 8.12 14.69 -17.76
C GLY A 131 9.42 14.38 -17.02
N LYS A 132 9.81 15.27 -16.07
CA LYS A 132 11.10 15.22 -15.37
C LYS A 132 10.96 14.83 -13.89
N THR A 133 9.76 14.42 -13.44
CA THR A 133 9.50 14.10 -12.03
C THR A 133 9.66 12.61 -11.73
N LYS A 134 9.96 12.28 -10.45
CA LYS A 134 10.05 10.88 -10.00
C LYS A 134 8.73 10.12 -10.22
N ASN A 135 7.59 10.77 -10.04
CA ASN A 135 6.28 10.17 -10.26
C ASN A 135 6.06 9.77 -11.72
N GLU A 136 6.52 10.59 -12.67
CA GLU A 136 6.44 10.29 -14.11
C GLU A 136 7.32 9.10 -14.50
N SER A 137 8.47 8.94 -13.86
CA SER A 137 9.33 7.76 -14.05
C SER A 137 8.66 6.47 -13.57
N ILE A 138 8.01 6.49 -12.41
CA ILE A 138 7.28 5.33 -11.85
C ILE A 138 6.09 4.96 -12.75
N LEU A 139 5.32 5.95 -13.21
CA LEU A 139 4.19 5.74 -14.10
C LEU A 139 4.63 5.20 -15.48
N SER A 140 5.76 5.66 -15.99
CA SER A 140 6.33 5.15 -17.24
C SER A 140 6.76 3.68 -17.13
N LEU A 141 7.29 3.26 -15.96
CA LEU A 141 7.62 1.85 -15.70
C LEU A 141 6.37 0.99 -15.63
N HIS A 142 5.30 1.49 -15.04
CA HIS A 142 4.01 0.81 -14.97
C HIS A 142 3.45 0.53 -16.37
N PHE A 143 3.37 1.54 -17.25
CA PHE A 143 2.96 1.32 -18.65
C PHE A 143 3.87 0.37 -19.42
N LEU A 144 5.15 0.26 -19.05
CA LEU A 144 6.05 -0.73 -19.63
C LEU A 144 5.71 -2.15 -19.15
N GLU A 145 5.36 -2.33 -17.86
CA GLU A 145 4.91 -3.62 -17.32
C GLU A 145 3.63 -4.08 -18.05
N ASP A 146 2.63 -3.21 -18.22
CA ASP A 146 1.40 -3.49 -18.98
C ASP A 146 1.71 -3.86 -20.43
N THR A 147 2.61 -3.12 -21.08
CA THR A 147 3.04 -3.42 -22.46
C THR A 147 3.66 -4.81 -22.56
N LEU A 148 4.48 -5.23 -21.61
CA LEU A 148 5.09 -6.57 -21.59
C LEU A 148 4.05 -7.67 -21.37
N GLY A 149 3.05 -7.43 -20.53
CA GLY A 149 1.90 -8.32 -20.34
C GLY A 149 1.16 -8.55 -21.67
N TRP A 150 0.81 -7.49 -22.35
CA TRP A 150 0.14 -7.56 -23.65
C TRP A 150 0.99 -8.18 -24.75
N VAL A 151 2.31 -7.97 -24.76
CA VAL A 151 3.22 -8.67 -25.68
C VAL A 151 3.15 -10.19 -25.45
N ALA A 152 3.11 -10.64 -24.21
CA ALA A 152 2.94 -12.07 -23.90
C ALA A 152 1.59 -12.61 -24.39
N VAL A 153 0.50 -11.86 -24.23
CA VAL A 153 -0.85 -12.21 -24.74
C VAL A 153 -0.86 -12.29 -26.26
N ILE A 154 -0.20 -11.34 -26.95
CA ILE A 154 -0.07 -11.35 -28.43
C ILE A 154 0.72 -12.59 -28.88
N LEU A 155 1.85 -12.89 -28.23
CA LEU A 155 2.65 -14.07 -28.58
C LEU A 155 1.85 -15.35 -28.39
N MET A 156 1.09 -15.48 -27.29
CA MET A 156 0.15 -16.58 -27.08
C MET A 156 -0.87 -16.67 -28.21
N ALA A 157 -1.53 -15.56 -28.58
CA ALA A 157 -2.53 -15.55 -29.65
C ALA A 157 -1.94 -15.95 -31.01
N ILE A 158 -0.69 -15.56 -31.30
CA ILE A 158 0.03 -16.00 -32.52
C ILE A 158 0.25 -17.53 -32.49
N VAL A 159 0.70 -18.09 -31.37
CA VAL A 159 0.90 -19.53 -31.24
C VAL A 159 -0.43 -20.29 -31.42
N LEU A 160 -1.50 -19.81 -30.78
CA LEU A 160 -2.85 -20.40 -30.89
C LEU A 160 -3.39 -20.37 -32.32
N ARG A 161 -2.96 -19.41 -33.14
CA ARG A 161 -3.37 -19.33 -34.56
C ARG A 161 -2.83 -20.46 -35.43
N PHE A 162 -1.70 -21.06 -35.01
CA PHE A 162 -1.02 -22.13 -35.74
C PHE A 162 -1.13 -23.48 -35.05
N THR A 163 -1.68 -23.51 -33.81
CA THR A 163 -1.77 -24.74 -32.99
C THR A 163 -3.10 -24.72 -32.23
N ASP A 164 -3.55 -25.91 -31.83
CA ASP A 164 -4.73 -26.09 -30.97
C ASP A 164 -4.32 -26.20 -29.47
N TRP A 165 -3.22 -25.51 -29.08
CA TRP A 165 -2.70 -25.55 -27.71
C TRP A 165 -3.43 -24.57 -26.78
N TYR A 166 -4.75 -24.72 -26.69
CA TYR A 166 -5.62 -23.84 -25.90
C TYR A 166 -5.26 -23.79 -24.42
N ILE A 167 -4.45 -24.74 -23.92
CA ILE A 167 -3.91 -24.71 -22.54
C ILE A 167 -3.01 -23.50 -22.28
N LEU A 168 -2.45 -22.87 -23.30
CA LEU A 168 -1.59 -21.70 -23.15
C LEU A 168 -2.33 -20.50 -22.54
N ASP A 169 -3.63 -20.36 -22.81
CA ASP A 169 -4.43 -19.25 -22.29
C ASP A 169 -4.61 -19.34 -20.75
N PRO A 170 -5.14 -20.44 -20.16
CA PRO A 170 -5.19 -20.54 -18.70
C PRO A 170 -3.81 -20.56 -18.05
N LEU A 171 -2.78 -21.10 -18.72
CA LEU A 171 -1.41 -21.08 -18.21
C LEU A 171 -0.88 -19.64 -18.11
N LEU A 172 -1.03 -18.84 -19.15
CA LEU A 172 -0.63 -17.43 -19.14
C LEU A 172 -1.42 -16.63 -18.10
N SER A 173 -2.74 -16.88 -18.00
CA SER A 173 -3.60 -16.29 -16.97
C SER A 173 -3.08 -16.58 -15.55
N LEU A 174 -2.66 -17.81 -15.26
CA LEU A 174 -2.06 -18.17 -13.98
C LEU A 174 -0.75 -17.42 -13.74
N VAL A 175 0.12 -17.32 -14.75
CA VAL A 175 1.38 -16.57 -14.64
C VAL A 175 1.11 -15.09 -14.32
N ILE A 176 0.20 -14.45 -15.03
CA ILE A 176 -0.21 -13.06 -14.78
C ILE A 176 -0.76 -12.92 -13.35
N SER A 177 -1.69 -13.79 -12.94
CA SER A 177 -2.31 -13.71 -11.61
C SER A 177 -1.31 -13.92 -10.47
N PHE A 178 -0.37 -14.86 -10.61
CA PHE A 178 0.71 -15.05 -9.63
C PHE A 178 1.67 -13.85 -9.60
N PHE A 179 1.95 -13.24 -10.74
CA PHE A 179 2.76 -12.02 -10.80
C PHE A 179 2.07 -10.88 -10.05
N ILE A 180 0.77 -10.66 -10.26
CA ILE A 180 -0.02 -9.65 -9.54
C ILE A 180 0.01 -9.91 -8.03
N LEU A 181 -0.23 -11.16 -7.58
CA LEU A 181 -0.17 -11.52 -6.17
C LEU A 181 1.21 -11.28 -5.56
N SER A 182 2.28 -11.59 -6.30
CA SER A 182 3.66 -11.37 -5.84
C SER A 182 3.97 -9.90 -5.55
N LYS A 183 3.28 -8.97 -6.21
CA LYS A 183 3.37 -7.52 -6.00
C LYS A 183 2.37 -7.03 -4.94
N ALA A 184 1.13 -7.54 -4.97
CA ALA A 184 0.05 -7.09 -4.10
C ALA A 184 0.26 -7.51 -2.62
N ILE A 185 0.72 -8.73 -2.36
CA ILE A 185 0.91 -9.26 -1.01
C ILE A 185 1.95 -8.44 -0.21
N PRO A 186 3.18 -8.20 -0.69
CA PRO A 186 4.15 -7.38 0.04
C PRO A 186 3.64 -5.95 0.29
N ARG A 187 2.97 -5.35 -0.69
CA ARG A 187 2.40 -4.01 -0.57
C ARG A 187 1.29 -3.95 0.49
N PHE A 188 0.42 -4.95 0.51
CA PHE A 188 -0.60 -5.09 1.56
C PHE A 188 0.04 -5.18 2.95
N TRP A 189 1.04 -6.05 3.14
CA TRP A 189 1.70 -6.22 4.43
C TRP A 189 2.47 -4.97 4.88
N SER A 190 3.17 -4.29 3.97
CA SER A 190 3.86 -3.03 4.28
C SER A 190 2.86 -1.97 4.74
N THR A 191 1.75 -1.80 4.00
CA THR A 191 0.71 -0.82 4.36
C THR A 191 -0.02 -1.20 5.66
N LEU A 192 -0.30 -2.49 5.86
CA LEU A 192 -0.92 -2.99 7.08
C LEU A 192 -0.04 -2.75 8.32
N LYS A 193 1.28 -2.97 8.22
CA LYS A 193 2.21 -2.65 9.29
C LYS A 193 2.15 -1.17 9.69
N ILE A 194 2.12 -0.26 8.71
CA ILE A 194 1.97 1.18 8.98
C ILE A 194 0.63 1.45 9.66
N PHE A 195 -0.45 0.86 9.17
CA PHE A 195 -1.78 1.03 9.74
C PHE A 195 -1.89 0.52 11.19
N LEU A 196 -1.12 -0.50 11.54
CA LEU A 196 -1.02 -1.09 12.88
C LEU A 196 0.08 -0.45 13.75
N ASP A 197 0.53 0.75 13.42
CA ASP A 197 1.53 1.50 14.19
C ASP A 197 2.87 0.76 14.39
N ALA A 198 3.28 -0.06 13.42
CA ALA A 198 4.59 -0.69 13.46
C ALA A 198 5.71 0.35 13.40
N VAL A 199 6.87 -0.02 13.92
CA VAL A 199 8.08 0.81 13.84
C VAL A 199 8.38 1.15 12.37
N PRO A 200 8.67 2.43 12.04
CA PRO A 200 8.91 2.85 10.67
C PRO A 200 10.08 2.08 10.02
N GLU A 201 9.95 1.79 8.72
CA GLU A 201 11.02 1.10 7.99
C GLU A 201 12.34 1.86 8.08
N GLY A 202 13.43 1.11 8.27
CA GLY A 202 14.78 1.65 8.41
C GLY A 202 15.11 2.24 9.78
N VAL A 203 14.20 2.13 10.76
CA VAL A 203 14.45 2.54 12.16
C VAL A 203 14.76 1.33 13.02
N ASP A 204 15.96 1.29 13.60
CA ASP A 204 16.31 0.33 14.66
C ASP A 204 15.95 0.94 16.02
N ILE A 205 14.86 0.48 16.62
CA ILE A 205 14.38 0.98 17.91
C ILE A 205 15.40 0.75 19.04
N LYS A 206 16.21 -0.33 18.97
CA LYS A 206 17.22 -0.62 19.98
C LYS A 206 18.36 0.39 19.90
N GLN A 207 18.79 0.72 18.68
CA GLN A 207 19.82 1.72 18.45
C GLN A 207 19.34 3.11 18.88
N VAL A 208 18.12 3.51 18.48
CA VAL A 208 17.53 4.79 18.89
C VAL A 208 17.44 4.88 20.41
N LYS A 209 16.98 3.83 21.09
CA LYS A 209 16.92 3.80 22.55
C LYS A 209 18.29 3.95 23.18
N SER A 210 19.29 3.20 22.71
CA SER A 210 20.67 3.28 23.20
C SER A 210 21.28 4.68 22.99
N ASP A 211 21.03 5.28 21.85
CA ASP A 211 21.49 6.63 21.53
C ASP A 211 20.87 7.68 22.45
N LEU A 212 19.59 7.53 22.81
CA LEU A 212 18.90 8.43 23.74
C LEU A 212 19.41 8.23 25.18
N GLU A 213 19.69 7.02 25.60
CA GLU A 213 20.24 6.71 26.93
C GLU A 213 21.67 7.23 27.14
N GLN A 214 22.41 7.47 26.03
CA GLN A 214 23.76 8.06 26.08
C GLN A 214 23.76 9.58 26.16
N LEU A 215 22.61 10.24 26.04
CA LEU A 215 22.54 11.70 26.18
C LEU A 215 22.85 12.13 27.62
N ASP A 216 23.47 13.28 27.72
CA ASP A 216 23.76 13.89 29.02
C ASP A 216 22.55 13.99 29.93
N HIS A 217 22.24 14.20 30.94
CA HIS A 217 21.02 14.38 31.74
C HIS A 217 19.94 13.28 31.67
N VAL A 218 20.07 12.26 30.75
CA VAL A 218 19.19 11.10 30.70
C VAL A 218 19.66 10.05 31.69
N ALA A 219 18.79 9.61 32.61
CA ALA A 219 19.06 8.48 33.53
C ALA A 219 18.61 7.16 32.91
N SER A 220 17.39 7.12 32.34
CA SER A 220 16.87 5.94 31.62
C SER A 220 15.75 6.34 30.67
N ILE A 221 15.53 5.51 29.63
CA ILE A 221 14.36 5.57 28.77
C ILE A 221 13.41 4.43 29.18
N ASN A 222 12.30 4.79 29.81
CA ASN A 222 11.32 3.84 30.34
C ASN A 222 10.38 3.30 29.26
N GLN A 223 9.98 4.17 28.32
CA GLN A 223 9.15 3.81 27.17
C GLN A 223 9.59 4.58 25.92
N LEU A 224 9.57 3.88 24.77
CA LEU A 224 9.85 4.47 23.47
C LEU A 224 8.87 3.86 22.46
N ASN A 225 7.94 4.66 21.99
CA ASN A 225 7.01 4.29 20.94
C ASN A 225 7.34 5.10 19.68
N LEU A 226 7.59 4.39 18.59
CA LEU A 226 7.96 4.96 17.30
C LEU A 226 7.02 4.42 16.24
N TRP A 227 6.30 5.31 15.53
CA TRP A 227 5.38 4.90 14.46
C TRP A 227 5.31 5.95 13.36
N THR A 228 4.54 5.70 12.32
CA THR A 228 4.25 6.68 11.26
C THR A 228 2.76 6.72 10.97
N MET A 229 2.24 7.89 10.59
CA MET A 229 0.83 8.09 10.29
C MET A 229 0.46 7.66 8.87
N ASP A 230 1.36 7.89 7.91
CA ASP A 230 1.12 7.72 6.47
C ASP A 230 2.30 7.07 5.72
N GLY A 231 3.33 6.64 6.45
CA GLY A 231 4.60 6.15 5.90
C GLY A 231 5.65 7.25 5.70
N LEU A 232 5.30 8.51 5.82
CA LEU A 232 6.18 9.66 5.62
C LEU A 232 6.45 10.41 6.93
N GLU A 233 5.40 10.73 7.65
CA GLU A 233 5.47 11.46 8.91
C GLU A 233 5.69 10.52 10.08
N LYS A 234 6.87 10.63 10.69
CA LYS A 234 7.29 9.81 11.83
C LYS A 234 6.97 10.50 13.14
N ASN A 235 6.42 9.74 14.08
CA ASN A 235 6.01 10.20 15.40
C ASN A 235 6.76 9.40 16.47
N ALA A 236 7.04 10.05 17.60
CA ALA A 236 7.69 9.45 18.75
C ALA A 236 7.02 9.86 20.07
N ILE A 237 6.84 8.89 20.95
CA ILE A 237 6.53 9.11 22.36
C ILE A 237 7.68 8.54 23.17
N VAL A 238 8.22 9.36 24.05
CA VAL A 238 9.36 8.99 24.89
C VAL A 238 9.01 9.27 26.35
N HIS A 239 9.10 8.27 27.20
CA HIS A 239 9.10 8.44 28.65
C HIS A 239 10.53 8.33 29.17
N VAL A 240 11.00 9.35 29.85
CA VAL A 240 12.39 9.52 30.26
C VAL A 240 12.49 9.83 31.76
N CYS A 241 13.40 9.14 32.47
CA CYS A 241 13.87 9.59 33.77
C CYS A 241 15.10 10.48 33.61
N LEU A 242 15.13 11.57 34.36
CA LEU A 242 16.23 12.53 34.37
C LEU A 242 17.23 12.19 35.49
N LYS A 243 18.49 12.55 35.27
CA LYS A 243 19.50 12.55 36.34
C LYS A 243 19.26 13.68 37.33
N GLU A 244 18.88 14.86 36.83
CA GLU A 244 18.62 16.08 37.56
C GLU A 244 17.42 16.78 37.01
N ILE A 245 16.41 17.10 37.83
CA ILE A 245 15.15 17.71 37.38
C ILE A 245 15.34 19.13 36.87
N GLU A 246 16.36 19.85 37.38
CA GLU A 246 16.72 21.20 36.98
C GLU A 246 17.16 21.31 35.53
N GLN A 247 17.61 20.18 34.94
CA GLN A 247 18.08 20.09 33.53
C GLN A 247 16.98 19.61 32.56
N MET A 248 15.73 19.60 32.98
CA MET A 248 14.60 19.04 32.22
C MET A 248 14.50 19.61 30.81
N GLU A 249 14.55 20.92 30.64
CA GLU A 249 14.39 21.52 29.31
C GLU A 249 15.58 21.23 28.39
N LEU A 250 16.80 21.21 28.90
CA LEU A 250 18.00 20.85 28.15
C LEU A 250 17.94 19.38 27.69
N CYS A 251 17.49 18.49 28.57
CA CYS A 251 17.31 17.07 28.24
C CYS A 251 16.25 16.88 27.15
N LYS A 252 15.08 17.54 27.27
CA LYS A 252 14.02 17.50 26.25
C LYS A 252 14.51 18.02 24.90
N GLU A 253 15.28 19.10 24.89
CA GLU A 253 15.83 19.66 23.65
C GLU A 253 16.84 18.70 23.00
N SER A 254 17.72 18.08 23.77
CA SER A 254 18.68 17.07 23.31
C SER A 254 17.96 15.85 22.72
N ILE A 255 16.92 15.33 23.40
CA ILE A 255 16.10 14.23 22.89
C ILE A 255 15.40 14.60 21.59
N ARG A 256 14.78 15.80 21.52
CA ARG A 256 14.12 16.30 20.31
C ARG A 256 15.10 16.44 19.15
N SER A 257 16.28 17.00 19.40
CA SER A 257 17.32 17.13 18.37
C SER A 257 17.73 15.77 17.82
N LYS A 258 18.04 14.82 18.72
CA LYS A 258 18.44 13.47 18.31
C LYS A 258 17.36 12.75 17.49
N LEU A 259 16.10 12.84 17.92
CA LEU A 259 14.99 12.21 17.19
C LEU A 259 14.70 12.91 15.86
N LYS A 260 14.85 14.24 15.76
CA LYS A 260 14.76 14.97 14.50
C LYS A 260 15.83 14.56 13.51
N ASP A 261 17.05 14.31 13.97
CA ASP A 261 18.15 13.78 13.12
C ASP A 261 17.82 12.37 12.57
N CYS A 262 17.01 11.59 13.31
CA CYS A 262 16.44 10.31 12.85
C CYS A 262 15.18 10.47 11.97
N GLY A 263 14.76 11.70 11.69
CA GLY A 263 13.62 12.03 10.82
C GLY A 263 12.26 12.00 11.49
N PHE A 264 12.18 12.10 12.83
CA PHE A 264 10.91 12.22 13.54
C PHE A 264 10.46 13.70 13.60
N GLN A 265 9.18 13.95 13.26
CA GLN A 265 8.60 15.29 13.22
C GLN A 265 7.81 15.61 14.50
N ASN A 266 6.94 14.71 14.93
CA ASN A 266 6.09 14.87 16.10
C ASN A 266 6.66 14.07 17.27
N ILE A 267 7.14 14.77 18.29
CA ILE A 267 7.86 14.18 19.40
C ILE A 267 7.19 14.63 20.70
N THR A 268 6.61 13.67 21.41
CA THR A 268 6.07 13.86 22.75
C THR A 268 7.07 13.28 23.76
N ILE A 269 7.41 14.06 24.76
CA ILE A 269 8.35 13.66 25.83
C ILE A 269 7.64 13.84 27.16
N GLU A 270 7.50 12.73 27.87
CA GLU A 270 7.04 12.71 29.26
C GLU A 270 8.21 12.42 30.17
N VAL A 271 8.26 13.14 31.28
CA VAL A 271 9.30 12.97 32.30
C VAL A 271 8.71 12.18 33.45
N ASP A 272 9.22 10.98 33.65
CA ASP A 272 8.84 10.12 34.77
C ASP A 272 9.69 10.46 36.01
N ALA A 273 9.12 10.33 37.22
CA ALA A 273 9.86 10.49 38.42
C ALA A 273 10.91 9.37 38.60
N ASP A 274 10.48 8.12 38.35
CA ASP A 274 11.28 6.92 38.34
C ASP A 274 10.60 5.80 37.52
N LEU A 275 11.30 4.68 37.36
CA LEU A 275 10.79 3.51 36.65
C LEU A 275 9.61 2.83 37.36
N GLU A 276 9.61 2.86 38.68
CA GLU A 276 8.59 2.21 39.49
C GLU A 276 7.25 2.93 39.35
N THR A 277 7.27 4.26 39.42
CA THR A 277 6.10 5.12 39.16
C THR A 277 5.55 4.89 37.76
N HIS A 278 6.42 4.83 36.73
CA HIS A 278 6.01 4.53 35.35
C HIS A 278 5.31 3.16 35.25
N GLN A 279 5.88 2.12 35.86
CA GLN A 279 5.29 0.77 35.88
C GLN A 279 4.00 0.70 36.70
N ALA A 280 3.87 1.51 37.76
CA ALA A 280 2.64 1.59 38.54
C ALA A 280 1.49 2.21 37.76
N HIS A 281 1.76 3.29 37.01
CA HIS A 281 0.77 3.87 36.09
C HIS A 281 0.28 2.86 35.03
N LYS A 282 1.19 2.10 34.46
CA LYS A 282 0.86 1.07 33.46
C LYS A 282 0.02 -0.07 34.06
N ARG A 283 0.36 -0.55 35.26
CA ARG A 283 -0.42 -1.58 35.98
C ARG A 283 -1.82 -1.10 36.34
N ASN A 284 -1.97 0.14 36.81
CA ASN A 284 -3.28 0.72 37.09
C ASN A 284 -4.17 0.80 35.84
N MET A 285 -3.63 1.03 34.66
CA MET A 285 -4.37 0.99 33.40
C MET A 285 -4.81 -0.44 33.05
N GLU A 286 -3.95 -1.45 33.24
CA GLU A 286 -4.30 -2.86 33.01
C GLU A 286 -5.41 -3.33 33.97
N ASP A 287 -5.39 -2.89 35.23
CA ASP A 287 -6.44 -3.18 36.22
C ASP A 287 -7.79 -2.52 35.84
N ILE A 288 -7.78 -1.29 35.34
CA ILE A 288 -9.00 -0.62 34.85
C ILE A 288 -9.57 -1.36 33.63
N GLU A 289 -8.74 -1.78 32.70
CA GLU A 289 -9.20 -2.56 31.54
C GLU A 289 -9.71 -3.95 31.92
N ALA A 290 -9.15 -4.58 32.95
CA ALA A 290 -9.62 -5.86 33.48
C ALA A 290 -11.01 -5.70 34.13
N VAL A 291 -11.23 -4.64 34.91
CA VAL A 291 -12.54 -4.31 35.51
C VAL A 291 -13.57 -4.02 34.43
N GLN A 292 -13.25 -3.23 33.41
CA GLN A 292 -14.16 -2.94 32.30
C GLN A 292 -14.52 -4.18 31.48
N ARG A 293 -13.58 -5.10 31.25
CA ARG A 293 -13.87 -6.40 30.61
C ARG A 293 -14.82 -7.24 31.46
N TYR A 294 -14.61 -7.29 32.77
CA TYR A 294 -15.46 -8.04 33.69
C TYR A 294 -16.90 -7.48 33.72
N GLU A 295 -17.09 -6.16 33.69
CA GLU A 295 -18.38 -5.51 33.59
C GLU A 295 -19.09 -5.79 32.27
N HIS A 296 -18.35 -5.81 31.14
CA HIS A 296 -18.90 -6.12 29.81
C HIS A 296 -19.32 -7.59 29.67
N GLU A 297 -18.62 -8.55 30.31
CA GLU A 297 -18.94 -9.97 30.23
C GLU A 297 -20.14 -10.37 31.13
N HIS A 298 -20.51 -9.53 32.10
CA HIS A 298 -21.58 -9.84 33.08
C HIS A 298 -22.86 -8.99 32.93
N HIS A 299 -22.93 -8.14 31.90
CA HIS A 299 -24.08 -7.32 31.57
C HIS A 299 -24.87 -7.78 30.31
N TYR A 300 -24.71 -9.06 29.91
CA TYR A 300 -25.58 -9.71 28.91
C TYR A 300 -26.24 -10.95 29.45
#